data_c18be78ef9fe11844431f2931e71c779
#
_entry.id   c18be78ef9fe11844431f2931e71c779
#
_cell.length_a   1.000
_cell.length_b   1.000
_cell.length_c   1.000
_cell.angle_alpha   90.00
_cell.angle_beta   90.00
_cell.angle_gamma   90.00
#
_symmetry.space_group_name_H-M   'P 1'
#
loop_
_entity.id
_entity.type
_entity.pdbx_description
1 polymer ?
#
loop_
_entity_poly.entity_id
_entity_poly.type
_entity_poly.pdbx_seq_one_letter_code
_entity_poly.pdbx_strand_id
1 'polypeptide(L)'
;MMPFLKASGLLEEVGRNIYITSSVAKEWCETGVDIDFIRILHCHYRFVGEMILFAENDVTRNEIYQEAKEYGLNNEKARWIAGFLVEAGLLEEPQYLHLKATTFGMEFANTLPLTDKNVYMEEINSKENIVAETKKNPSENDLFERLSAAALDPLAEGKASGVAFEEEIAKVFRYMGFEAKRVGGPGNTDVVVRWIDDEGKKVTAIVDAKSKSSGQVSHNDVSDVAIDAHKEKNNADYVAIVGAGFSGDTIKNFASRKKDALITDQELIDIAKKAEELGLNLQEIAIIFQSPDGKSRLQELISTKQREQNLIELIVATFRKEQEMLESISARDMFLLLRMTDNSPSLEEILNVFSLLSTDEIDVLEMNKQASAKENTTYTMKNAKATVNRLKMIANAIEKGIEK
;
A
#
# COMPACT_ATOMS: atom_id res chain seq x y z
N MET A 1 -3.43 11.45 -22.47
CA MET A 1 -2.10 12.04 -22.14
C MET A 1 -1.74 11.95 -20.66
N MET A 2 -2.56 12.41 -19.70
CA MET A 2 -2.24 12.31 -18.26
C MET A 2 -1.85 10.90 -17.76
N PRO A 3 -2.53 9.81 -18.10
CA PRO A 3 -2.11 8.47 -17.69
C PRO A 3 -0.72 8.08 -18.20
N PHE A 4 -0.34 8.54 -19.39
CA PHE A 4 0.99 8.32 -19.94
C PHE A 4 2.06 9.09 -19.14
N LEU A 5 1.83 10.38 -18.86
CA LEU A 5 2.77 11.21 -18.09
C LEU A 5 2.98 10.69 -16.65
N LYS A 6 1.93 10.18 -16.03
CA LYS A 6 2.04 9.53 -14.71
C LYS A 6 2.91 8.28 -14.72
N ALA A 7 2.78 7.46 -15.75
CA ALA A 7 3.50 6.19 -15.86
C ALA A 7 4.90 6.34 -16.50
N SER A 8 5.26 7.54 -17.02
CA SER A 8 6.53 7.78 -17.71
C SER A 8 7.69 8.16 -16.79
N GLY A 9 7.45 8.31 -15.48
CA GLY A 9 8.45 8.82 -14.54
C GLY A 9 8.72 10.33 -14.60
N LEU A 10 7.97 11.07 -15.44
CA LEU A 10 8.11 12.52 -15.55
C LEU A 10 7.41 13.29 -14.42
N LEU A 11 6.42 12.66 -13.78
CA LEU A 11 5.64 13.24 -12.70
C LEU A 11 5.70 12.35 -11.45
N GLU A 12 5.84 12.99 -10.29
CA GLU A 12 5.71 12.39 -8.98
C GLU A 12 4.41 12.83 -8.32
N GLU A 13 3.65 11.90 -7.75
CA GLU A 13 2.44 12.22 -7.02
C GLU A 13 2.78 12.58 -5.57
N VAL A 14 2.55 13.84 -5.20
CA VAL A 14 2.81 14.38 -3.85
C VAL A 14 1.55 14.55 -3.02
N GLY A 15 0.39 14.21 -3.59
CA GLY A 15 -0.92 14.25 -2.94
C GLY A 15 -2.01 13.84 -3.92
N ARG A 16 -3.20 13.58 -3.45
CA ARG A 16 -4.32 13.09 -4.28
C ARG A 16 -4.54 13.99 -5.52
N ASN A 17 -4.20 13.48 -6.69
CA ASN A 17 -4.22 14.22 -7.97
C ASN A 17 -3.33 15.48 -8.00
N ILE A 18 -2.36 15.61 -7.10
CA ILE A 18 -1.38 16.68 -7.09
C ILE A 18 -0.06 16.08 -7.54
N TYR A 19 0.47 16.59 -8.66
CA TYR A 19 1.68 16.08 -9.28
C TYR A 19 2.71 17.20 -9.34
N ILE A 20 3.96 16.86 -9.11
CA ILE A 20 5.12 17.71 -9.37
C ILE A 20 5.98 17.07 -10.44
N THR A 21 6.80 17.87 -11.10
CA THR A 21 7.81 17.37 -12.02
C THR A 21 8.87 16.61 -11.24
N SER A 22 9.17 15.37 -11.65
CA SER A 22 10.22 14.58 -11.03
C SER A 22 11.60 15.23 -11.16
N SER A 23 12.57 14.83 -10.33
CA SER A 23 13.95 15.33 -10.41
C SER A 23 14.57 15.06 -11.77
N VAL A 24 14.36 13.86 -12.30
CA VAL A 24 14.88 13.44 -13.62
C VAL A 24 14.25 14.24 -14.75
N ALA A 25 12.94 14.55 -14.66
CA ALA A 25 12.28 15.37 -15.66
C ALA A 25 12.72 16.84 -15.60
N LYS A 26 13.03 17.37 -14.41
CA LYS A 26 13.61 18.73 -14.27
C LYS A 26 14.97 18.81 -14.95
N GLU A 27 15.83 17.84 -14.72
CA GLU A 27 17.16 17.76 -15.33
C GLU A 27 17.06 17.67 -16.86
N TRP A 28 16.14 16.83 -17.37
CA TRP A 28 15.86 16.79 -18.81
C TRP A 28 15.34 18.13 -19.35
N CYS A 29 14.45 18.83 -18.65
CA CYS A 29 13.96 20.14 -19.06
C CYS A 29 15.08 21.21 -19.15
N GLU A 30 16.12 21.09 -18.33
CA GLU A 30 17.29 21.96 -18.35
C GLU A 30 18.21 21.68 -19.55
N THR A 31 18.42 20.41 -19.91
CA THR A 31 19.26 19.98 -21.02
C THR A 31 18.54 20.09 -22.37
N GLY A 32 17.24 19.81 -22.41
CA GLY A 32 16.44 19.82 -23.63
C GLY A 32 16.83 18.74 -24.64
N VAL A 33 17.57 17.70 -24.21
CA VAL A 33 18.09 16.65 -25.07
C VAL A 33 17.08 15.51 -25.23
N ASP A 34 16.54 15.31 -26.43
CA ASP A 34 15.50 14.31 -26.70
C ASP A 34 15.90 12.88 -26.33
N ILE A 35 17.17 12.53 -26.49
CA ILE A 35 17.72 11.22 -26.14
C ILE A 35 17.58 10.92 -24.64
N ASP A 36 17.73 11.92 -23.77
CA ASP A 36 17.56 11.72 -22.33
C ASP A 36 16.09 11.46 -21.98
N PHE A 37 15.17 12.10 -22.68
CA PHE A 37 13.74 11.78 -22.58
C PHE A 37 13.45 10.31 -22.97
N ILE A 38 14.05 9.83 -24.05
CA ILE A 38 13.89 8.43 -24.48
C ILE A 38 14.46 7.45 -23.43
N ARG A 39 15.59 7.79 -22.80
CA ARG A 39 16.11 6.99 -21.67
C ARG A 39 15.16 6.95 -20.49
N ILE A 40 14.56 8.08 -20.12
CA ILE A 40 13.54 8.14 -19.06
C ILE A 40 12.35 7.23 -19.42
N LEU A 41 11.85 7.31 -20.65
CA LEU A 41 10.78 6.44 -21.12
C LEU A 41 11.16 4.95 -21.05
N HIS A 42 12.37 4.61 -21.47
CA HIS A 42 12.86 3.22 -21.46
C HIS A 42 12.95 2.64 -20.05
N CYS A 43 13.26 3.46 -19.03
CA CYS A 43 13.25 3.03 -17.63
C CYS A 43 11.84 2.70 -17.10
N HIS A 44 10.78 3.24 -17.72
CA HIS A 44 9.41 3.16 -17.22
C HIS A 44 8.45 2.39 -18.15
N TYR A 45 8.81 2.25 -19.41
CA TYR A 45 8.04 1.52 -20.41
C TYR A 45 8.90 0.45 -21.06
N ARG A 46 8.40 -0.76 -21.11
CA ARG A 46 8.96 -1.82 -21.95
C ARG A 46 8.74 -1.50 -23.42
N PHE A 47 9.47 -2.14 -24.30
CA PHE A 47 9.34 -1.98 -25.76
C PHE A 47 9.67 -0.56 -26.26
N VAL A 48 10.58 0.16 -25.61
CA VAL A 48 11.12 1.43 -26.13
C VAL A 48 12.39 1.17 -26.94
N GLY A 49 13.43 0.62 -26.32
CA GLY A 49 14.67 0.20 -27.00
C GLY A 49 14.42 -1.01 -27.92
N GLU A 50 13.61 -1.94 -27.50
CA GLU A 50 13.22 -3.12 -28.27
C GLU A 50 12.47 -2.77 -29.54
N MET A 51 11.66 -1.69 -29.56
CA MET A 51 10.97 -1.18 -30.74
C MET A 51 11.95 -0.71 -31.82
N ILE A 52 13.06 -0.12 -31.42
CA ILE A 52 14.12 0.30 -32.36
C ILE A 52 14.75 -0.93 -33.02
N LEU A 53 15.11 -1.95 -32.23
CA LEU A 53 15.66 -3.20 -32.77
C LEU A 53 14.65 -3.94 -33.64
N PHE A 54 13.37 -3.99 -33.25
CA PHE A 54 12.31 -4.61 -34.04
C PHE A 54 12.17 -3.93 -35.41
N ALA A 55 12.39 -2.62 -35.48
CA ALA A 55 12.34 -1.83 -36.70
C ALA A 55 13.69 -1.75 -37.45
N GLU A 56 14.65 -2.65 -37.18
CA GLU A 56 15.93 -2.72 -37.93
C GLU A 56 15.69 -2.79 -39.43
N ASN A 57 14.70 -3.59 -39.84
CA ASN A 57 14.20 -3.63 -41.18
C ASN A 57 12.94 -2.77 -41.28
N ASP A 58 12.56 -2.39 -42.51
CA ASP A 58 11.31 -1.66 -42.76
C ASP A 58 10.09 -2.48 -42.28
N VAL A 59 9.37 -1.97 -41.29
CA VAL A 59 8.21 -2.62 -40.69
C VAL A 59 7.00 -1.70 -40.71
N THR A 60 5.81 -2.27 -40.81
CA THR A 60 4.59 -1.50 -40.74
C THR A 60 4.25 -1.11 -39.29
N ARG A 61 3.55 0.02 -39.11
CA ARG A 61 3.05 0.42 -37.78
C ARG A 61 2.12 -0.66 -37.18
N ASN A 62 1.42 -1.44 -38.00
CA ASN A 62 0.59 -2.52 -37.50
C ASN A 62 1.39 -3.68 -36.90
N GLU A 63 2.51 -4.03 -37.52
CA GLU A 63 3.44 -5.04 -36.99
C GLU A 63 4.01 -4.58 -35.66
N ILE A 64 4.42 -3.30 -35.53
CA ILE A 64 4.87 -2.70 -34.26
C ILE A 64 3.77 -2.79 -33.20
N TYR A 65 2.51 -2.53 -33.53
CA TYR A 65 1.40 -2.61 -32.57
C TYR A 65 1.09 -4.05 -32.15
N GLN A 66 1.28 -5.03 -33.02
CA GLN A 66 1.15 -6.43 -32.62
C GLN A 66 2.30 -6.84 -31.71
N GLU A 67 3.53 -6.49 -32.08
CA GLU A 67 4.70 -6.76 -31.27
C GLU A 67 4.62 -6.10 -29.89
N ALA A 68 4.15 -4.85 -29.81
CA ALA A 68 3.98 -4.12 -28.56
C ALA A 68 3.04 -4.84 -27.55
N LYS A 69 2.07 -5.60 -28.03
CA LYS A 69 1.17 -6.41 -27.19
C LYS A 69 1.91 -7.51 -26.45
N GLU A 70 2.94 -8.10 -27.08
CA GLU A 70 3.80 -9.11 -26.47
C GLU A 70 4.58 -8.56 -25.27
N TYR A 71 4.73 -7.22 -25.18
CA TYR A 71 5.32 -6.49 -24.06
C TYR A 71 4.27 -5.84 -23.14
N GLY A 72 2.97 -6.14 -23.33
CA GLY A 72 1.86 -5.62 -22.52
C GLY A 72 1.46 -4.17 -22.81
N LEU A 73 1.85 -3.63 -23.97
CA LEU A 73 1.46 -2.28 -24.40
C LEU A 73 0.20 -2.31 -25.28
N ASN A 74 -0.68 -1.35 -25.07
CA ASN A 74 -1.79 -1.11 -26.01
C ASN A 74 -1.32 -0.27 -27.21
N ASN A 75 -2.12 -0.30 -28.28
CA ASN A 75 -1.81 0.37 -29.55
C ASN A 75 -1.59 1.89 -29.38
N GLU A 76 -2.26 2.52 -28.41
CA GLU A 76 -2.16 3.97 -28.18
C GLU A 76 -0.80 4.32 -27.59
N LYS A 77 -0.34 3.58 -26.58
CA LYS A 77 1.00 3.77 -26.01
C LYS A 77 2.10 3.47 -27.01
N ALA A 78 1.98 2.37 -27.75
CA ALA A 78 2.93 2.03 -28.81
C ALA A 78 3.02 3.12 -29.89
N ARG A 79 1.89 3.72 -30.27
CA ARG A 79 1.86 4.85 -31.21
C ARG A 79 2.59 6.08 -30.67
N TRP A 80 2.42 6.42 -29.39
CA TRP A 80 3.11 7.56 -28.77
C TRP A 80 4.62 7.30 -28.67
N ILE A 81 5.02 6.12 -28.24
CA ILE A 81 6.44 5.74 -28.16
C ILE A 81 7.07 5.83 -29.55
N ALA A 82 6.46 5.22 -30.58
CA ALA A 82 6.94 5.31 -31.95
C ALA A 82 7.09 6.77 -32.44
N GLY A 83 6.12 7.64 -32.13
CA GLY A 83 6.18 9.05 -32.45
C GLY A 83 7.38 9.76 -31.81
N PHE A 84 7.63 9.52 -30.52
CA PHE A 84 8.78 10.09 -29.83
C PHE A 84 10.13 9.58 -30.38
N LEU A 85 10.20 8.30 -30.76
CA LEU A 85 11.40 7.72 -31.35
C LEU A 85 11.68 8.30 -32.74
N VAL A 86 10.64 8.60 -33.53
CA VAL A 86 10.79 9.30 -34.82
C VAL A 86 11.26 10.73 -34.60
N GLU A 87 10.66 11.46 -33.65
CA GLU A 87 11.02 12.84 -33.33
C GLU A 87 12.45 12.97 -32.80
N ALA A 88 12.90 11.99 -32.01
CA ALA A 88 14.29 11.90 -31.54
C ALA A 88 15.28 11.40 -32.61
N GLY A 89 14.84 11.13 -33.85
CA GLY A 89 15.69 10.65 -34.94
C GLY A 89 16.21 9.22 -34.79
N LEU A 90 15.60 8.43 -33.90
CA LEU A 90 15.96 7.01 -33.66
C LEU A 90 15.24 6.07 -34.63
N LEU A 91 14.05 6.47 -35.07
CA LEU A 91 13.29 5.84 -36.17
C LEU A 91 13.06 6.85 -37.30
N GLU A 92 12.88 6.38 -38.50
CA GLU A 92 12.45 7.15 -39.67
C GLU A 92 11.20 6.55 -40.29
N GLU A 93 10.41 7.36 -41.01
CA GLU A 93 9.26 6.93 -41.81
C GLU A 93 9.63 6.89 -43.31
N PRO A 94 10.19 5.77 -43.83
CA PRO A 94 10.60 5.69 -45.24
C PRO A 94 9.42 5.80 -46.21
N GLN A 95 8.22 5.40 -45.74
CA GLN A 95 6.95 5.57 -46.45
C GLN A 95 5.77 5.61 -45.47
N TYR A 96 4.60 5.95 -45.94
CA TYR A 96 3.41 6.08 -45.11
C TYR A 96 3.08 4.79 -44.34
N LEU A 97 2.92 4.91 -43.02
CA LEU A 97 2.68 3.81 -42.07
C LEU A 97 3.82 2.80 -41.94
N HIS A 98 5.00 3.09 -42.40
CA HIS A 98 6.19 2.27 -42.20
C HIS A 98 7.18 2.96 -41.25
N LEU A 99 7.93 2.18 -40.51
CA LEU A 99 8.97 2.64 -39.60
C LEU A 99 10.24 1.81 -39.84
N LYS A 100 11.37 2.48 -39.75
CA LYS A 100 12.69 1.85 -39.86
C LYS A 100 13.65 2.50 -38.88
N ALA A 101 14.50 1.68 -38.25
CA ALA A 101 15.55 2.20 -37.38
C ALA A 101 16.63 2.94 -38.17
N THR A 102 17.03 4.11 -37.67
CA THR A 102 18.19 4.82 -38.18
C THR A 102 19.47 4.18 -37.66
N THR A 103 20.62 4.45 -38.31
CA THR A 103 21.92 4.00 -37.80
C THR A 103 22.16 4.49 -36.36
N PHE A 104 21.79 5.76 -36.09
CA PHE A 104 21.87 6.35 -34.76
C PHE A 104 20.94 5.62 -33.76
N GLY A 105 19.71 5.27 -34.19
CA GLY A 105 18.78 4.50 -33.38
C GLY A 105 19.33 3.13 -33.00
N MET A 106 19.94 2.41 -33.93
CA MET A 106 20.54 1.10 -33.65
C MET A 106 21.73 1.20 -32.68
N GLU A 107 22.61 2.20 -32.86
CA GLU A 107 23.70 2.46 -31.92
C GLU A 107 23.16 2.78 -30.52
N PHE A 108 22.13 3.62 -30.43
CA PHE A 108 21.50 4.00 -29.18
C PHE A 108 20.84 2.79 -28.48
N ALA A 109 20.06 1.97 -29.20
CA ALA A 109 19.41 0.79 -28.65
C ALA A 109 20.40 -0.19 -28.03
N ASN A 110 21.59 -0.35 -28.62
CA ASN A 110 22.65 -1.19 -28.08
C ASN A 110 23.27 -0.68 -26.76
N THR A 111 23.00 0.58 -26.38
CA THR A 111 23.42 1.13 -25.07
C THR A 111 22.40 0.92 -23.96
N LEU A 112 21.19 0.42 -24.29
CA LEU A 112 20.09 0.26 -23.34
C LEU A 112 20.03 -1.15 -22.77
N PRO A 113 19.63 -1.33 -21.50
CA PRO A 113 19.33 -2.65 -20.94
C PRO A 113 18.01 -3.16 -21.50
N LEU A 114 18.07 -3.97 -22.56
CA LEU A 114 16.87 -4.47 -23.24
C LEU A 114 16.25 -5.65 -22.51
N THR A 115 14.94 -5.76 -22.57
CA THR A 115 14.16 -6.85 -21.96
C THR A 115 13.91 -7.95 -22.99
N ASP A 116 14.27 -9.21 -22.69
CA ASP A 116 13.91 -10.35 -23.53
C ASP A 116 12.39 -10.61 -23.45
N LYS A 117 11.78 -10.84 -24.61
CA LYS A 117 10.38 -11.29 -24.75
C LYS A 117 10.02 -12.47 -23.86
N ASN A 118 10.95 -13.46 -23.78
CA ASN A 118 10.74 -14.69 -23.02
C ASN A 118 10.67 -14.41 -21.51
N VAL A 119 11.44 -13.48 -21.00
CA VAL A 119 11.41 -13.05 -19.58
C VAL A 119 10.05 -12.44 -19.24
N TYR A 120 9.46 -11.64 -20.14
CA TYR A 120 8.13 -11.08 -19.95
C TYR A 120 7.04 -12.16 -19.98
N MET A 121 7.14 -13.13 -20.92
CA MET A 121 6.18 -14.24 -20.98
C MET A 121 6.36 -15.20 -19.79
N GLU A 122 7.58 -15.39 -19.29
CA GLU A 122 7.82 -16.11 -18.03
C GLU A 122 7.29 -15.35 -16.82
N GLU A 123 7.39 -14.03 -16.77
CA GLU A 123 6.77 -13.20 -15.74
C GLU A 123 5.25 -13.22 -15.80
N ILE A 124 4.64 -13.25 -16.99
CA ILE A 124 3.18 -13.44 -17.15
C ILE A 124 2.79 -14.85 -16.75
N ASN A 125 3.49 -15.87 -17.25
CA ASN A 125 3.20 -17.27 -16.91
C ASN A 125 3.46 -17.57 -15.44
N SER A 126 4.45 -16.94 -14.82
CA SER A 126 4.66 -17.02 -13.37
C SER A 126 3.59 -16.21 -12.61
N LYS A 127 3.16 -15.06 -13.12
CA LYS A 127 2.00 -14.31 -12.58
C LYS A 127 0.67 -15.03 -12.86
N GLU A 128 0.49 -15.68 -13.99
CA GLU A 128 -0.69 -16.52 -14.27
C GLU A 128 -0.68 -17.82 -13.45
N ASN A 129 0.45 -18.43 -13.19
CA ASN A 129 0.58 -19.54 -12.26
C ASN A 129 0.41 -19.09 -10.79
N ILE A 130 0.93 -17.94 -10.40
CA ILE A 130 0.64 -17.28 -9.13
C ILE A 130 -0.84 -16.88 -9.07
N VAL A 131 -1.42 -16.37 -10.15
CA VAL A 131 -2.87 -16.06 -10.27
C VAL A 131 -3.72 -17.33 -10.33
N ALA A 132 -3.22 -18.47 -10.81
CA ALA A 132 -3.92 -19.75 -10.73
C ALA A 132 -3.85 -20.38 -9.33
N GLU A 133 -2.76 -20.17 -8.59
CA GLU A 133 -2.64 -20.51 -7.17
C GLU A 133 -3.28 -19.44 -6.26
N THR A 134 -3.25 -18.14 -6.63
CA THR A 134 -3.91 -17.03 -5.92
C THR A 134 -5.37 -16.81 -6.30
N LYS A 135 -5.97 -17.63 -7.19
CA LYS A 135 -7.45 -17.65 -7.36
C LYS A 135 -8.21 -18.07 -6.09
N LYS A 136 -7.51 -18.23 -4.97
CA LYS A 136 -8.10 -18.33 -3.63
C LYS A 136 -8.10 -17.03 -2.82
N ASN A 137 -7.27 -16.02 -3.15
CA ASN A 137 -7.34 -14.70 -2.49
C ASN A 137 -7.19 -13.59 -3.53
N PRO A 138 -8.16 -12.65 -3.66
CA PRO A 138 -7.98 -11.45 -4.47
C PRO A 138 -6.77 -10.66 -3.97
N SER A 139 -6.01 -10.03 -4.87
CA SER A 139 -4.91 -9.17 -4.45
C SER A 139 -5.47 -8.07 -3.52
N GLU A 140 -4.71 -7.65 -2.52
CA GLU A 140 -5.11 -6.64 -1.54
C GLU A 140 -5.61 -5.35 -2.21
N ASN A 141 -4.91 -4.90 -3.24
CA ASN A 141 -5.33 -3.74 -4.04
C ASN A 141 -6.70 -3.95 -4.71
N ASP A 142 -7.00 -5.13 -5.20
CA ASP A 142 -8.30 -5.47 -5.80
C ASP A 142 -9.43 -5.45 -4.74
N LEU A 143 -9.17 -5.89 -3.50
CA LEU A 143 -10.13 -5.83 -2.40
C LEU A 143 -10.48 -4.36 -2.06
N PHE A 144 -9.48 -3.51 -1.93
CA PHE A 144 -9.68 -2.11 -1.56
C PHE A 144 -10.32 -1.29 -2.68
N GLU A 145 -9.94 -1.55 -3.93
CA GLU A 145 -10.59 -0.92 -5.10
C GLU A 145 -12.07 -1.31 -5.20
N ARG A 146 -12.42 -2.58 -4.96
CA ARG A 146 -13.81 -3.05 -4.95
C ARG A 146 -14.61 -2.45 -3.81
N LEU A 147 -14.04 -2.31 -2.60
CA LEU A 147 -14.71 -1.65 -1.49
C LEU A 147 -15.08 -0.20 -1.86
N SER A 148 -14.13 0.58 -2.38
CA SER A 148 -14.37 1.97 -2.77
C SER A 148 -15.35 2.10 -3.93
N ALA A 149 -15.29 1.21 -4.91
CA ALA A 149 -16.24 1.19 -6.02
C ALA A 149 -17.67 0.87 -5.53
N ALA A 150 -17.82 -0.15 -4.69
CA ALA A 150 -19.11 -0.56 -4.14
C ALA A 150 -19.72 0.48 -3.17
N ALA A 151 -18.89 1.29 -2.51
CA ALA A 151 -19.35 2.39 -1.66
C ALA A 151 -20.11 3.46 -2.46
N LEU A 152 -19.74 3.67 -3.73
CA LEU A 152 -20.30 4.67 -4.65
C LEU A 152 -21.32 4.10 -5.64
N ASP A 153 -21.39 2.80 -5.79
CA ASP A 153 -22.34 2.13 -6.69
C ASP A 153 -23.23 1.14 -5.91
N PRO A 154 -24.44 1.54 -5.52
CA PRO A 154 -25.37 0.66 -4.81
C PRO A 154 -25.73 -0.63 -5.57
N LEU A 155 -25.61 -0.66 -6.90
CA LEU A 155 -25.91 -1.81 -7.74
C LEU A 155 -24.65 -2.50 -8.28
N ALA A 156 -23.50 -2.26 -7.64
CA ALA A 156 -22.23 -2.86 -8.02
C ALA A 156 -22.34 -4.38 -8.25
N GLU A 157 -21.61 -4.88 -9.21
CA GLU A 157 -21.58 -6.31 -9.60
C GLU A 157 -22.96 -6.89 -10.00
N GLY A 158 -23.95 -6.04 -10.32
CA GLY A 158 -25.31 -6.48 -10.66
C GLY A 158 -26.07 -7.13 -9.50
N LYS A 159 -25.62 -6.93 -8.26
CA LYS A 159 -26.26 -7.41 -7.04
C LYS A 159 -27.42 -6.51 -6.60
N ALA A 160 -28.21 -6.98 -5.64
CA ALA A 160 -29.20 -6.15 -4.97
C ALA A 160 -28.54 -4.95 -4.26
N SER A 161 -29.28 -3.86 -4.12
CA SER A 161 -28.76 -2.59 -3.62
C SER A 161 -28.00 -2.74 -2.29
N GLY A 162 -26.74 -2.29 -2.26
CA GLY A 162 -25.86 -2.31 -1.10
C GLY A 162 -25.13 -3.63 -0.84
N VAL A 163 -25.58 -4.75 -1.44
CA VAL A 163 -25.04 -6.10 -1.14
C VAL A 163 -23.54 -6.21 -1.43
N ALA A 164 -23.06 -5.65 -2.54
CA ALA A 164 -21.64 -5.69 -2.89
C ALA A 164 -20.81 -4.96 -1.82
N PHE A 165 -21.26 -3.79 -1.37
CA PHE A 165 -20.56 -3.00 -0.34
C PHE A 165 -20.52 -3.74 1.02
N GLU A 166 -21.62 -4.34 1.43
CA GLU A 166 -21.71 -5.16 2.65
C GLU A 166 -20.71 -6.33 2.61
N GLU A 167 -20.60 -6.99 1.45
CA GLU A 167 -19.67 -8.11 1.26
C GLU A 167 -18.21 -7.67 1.31
N GLU A 168 -17.88 -6.56 0.66
CA GLU A 168 -16.49 -6.04 0.67
C GLU A 168 -16.10 -5.52 2.05
N ILE A 169 -16.99 -4.88 2.80
CA ILE A 169 -16.75 -4.52 4.22
C ILE A 169 -16.42 -5.78 5.04
N ALA A 170 -17.21 -6.83 4.90
CA ALA A 170 -16.96 -8.08 5.63
C ALA A 170 -15.60 -8.72 5.25
N LYS A 171 -15.19 -8.60 3.98
CA LYS A 171 -13.87 -9.08 3.52
C LYS A 171 -12.73 -8.26 4.13
N VAL A 172 -12.84 -6.92 4.18
CA VAL A 172 -11.82 -6.06 4.76
C VAL A 172 -11.65 -6.31 6.26
N PHE A 173 -12.74 -6.51 7.02
CA PHE A 173 -12.63 -6.90 8.42
C PHE A 173 -11.96 -8.28 8.59
N ARG A 174 -12.25 -9.25 7.71
CA ARG A 174 -11.54 -10.55 7.73
C ARG A 174 -10.06 -10.41 7.37
N TYR A 175 -9.72 -9.54 6.41
CA TYR A 175 -8.34 -9.22 6.07
C TYR A 175 -7.56 -8.70 7.28
N MET A 176 -8.18 -7.87 8.11
CA MET A 176 -7.61 -7.41 9.37
C MET A 176 -7.58 -8.46 10.50
N GLY A 177 -8.12 -9.67 10.27
CA GLY A 177 -8.09 -10.78 11.22
C GLY A 177 -9.36 -10.94 12.08
N PHE A 178 -10.40 -10.12 11.90
CA PHE A 178 -11.68 -10.29 12.62
C PHE A 178 -12.50 -11.46 12.08
N GLU A 179 -13.28 -12.08 12.93
CA GLU A 179 -14.41 -12.92 12.50
C GLU A 179 -15.51 -11.99 11.96
N ALA A 180 -15.63 -11.84 10.65
CA ALA A 180 -16.62 -10.95 10.04
C ALA A 180 -17.51 -11.68 9.04
N LYS A 181 -18.83 -11.45 9.15
CA LYS A 181 -19.83 -12.09 8.31
C LYS A 181 -20.89 -11.11 7.86
N ARG A 182 -21.14 -11.06 6.54
CA ARG A 182 -22.34 -10.44 6.00
C ARG A 182 -23.55 -11.26 6.46
N VAL A 183 -24.55 -10.57 7.02
CA VAL A 183 -25.86 -11.14 7.41
C VAL A 183 -26.92 -10.66 6.42
N GLY A 184 -27.14 -9.34 6.35
CA GLY A 184 -28.06 -8.71 5.42
C GLY A 184 -29.51 -9.20 5.52
N GLY A 185 -30.35 -8.64 4.68
CA GLY A 185 -31.76 -9.00 4.58
C GLY A 185 -32.67 -8.29 5.60
N PRO A 186 -34.00 -8.32 5.39
CA PRO A 186 -34.97 -7.59 6.21
C PRO A 186 -34.85 -7.88 7.70
N GLY A 187 -34.77 -6.86 8.54
CA GLY A 187 -34.69 -6.99 10.00
C GLY A 187 -33.36 -7.53 10.55
N ASN A 188 -32.30 -7.48 9.75
CA ASN A 188 -30.95 -7.85 10.16
C ASN A 188 -29.99 -6.68 9.92
N THR A 189 -28.87 -6.69 10.67
CA THR A 189 -27.72 -5.84 10.35
C THR A 189 -27.04 -6.32 9.07
N ASP A 190 -26.26 -5.43 8.43
CA ASP A 190 -25.58 -5.78 7.18
C ASP A 190 -24.37 -6.67 7.44
N VAL A 191 -23.50 -6.29 8.39
CA VAL A 191 -22.32 -7.08 8.76
C VAL A 191 -22.20 -7.21 10.27
N VAL A 192 -21.77 -8.39 10.74
CA VAL A 192 -21.40 -8.65 12.13
C VAL A 192 -19.92 -8.92 12.19
N VAL A 193 -19.22 -8.23 13.09
CA VAL A 193 -17.77 -8.34 13.33
C VAL A 193 -17.55 -8.80 14.76
N ARG A 194 -16.67 -9.79 14.97
CA ARG A 194 -16.39 -10.37 16.29
C ARG A 194 -14.89 -10.54 16.49
N TRP A 195 -14.47 -10.41 17.74
CA TRP A 195 -13.12 -10.72 18.19
C TRP A 195 -13.12 -11.15 19.66
N ILE A 196 -11.98 -11.59 20.12
CA ILE A 196 -11.73 -11.84 21.54
C ILE A 196 -10.82 -10.74 22.05
N ASP A 197 -11.21 -10.08 23.14
CA ASP A 197 -10.40 -9.04 23.77
C ASP A 197 -9.25 -9.64 24.62
N ASP A 198 -8.41 -8.76 25.17
CA ASP A 198 -7.25 -9.17 25.99
C ASP A 198 -7.65 -9.88 27.30
N GLU A 199 -8.89 -9.77 27.74
CA GLU A 199 -9.46 -10.48 28.90
C GLU A 199 -10.06 -11.84 28.51
N GLY A 200 -10.04 -12.19 27.23
CA GLY A 200 -10.63 -13.44 26.70
C GLY A 200 -12.14 -13.34 26.50
N LYS A 201 -12.75 -12.17 26.58
CA LYS A 201 -14.18 -11.96 26.37
C LYS A 201 -14.48 -11.82 24.88
N LYS A 202 -15.55 -12.46 24.42
CA LYS A 202 -16.06 -12.27 23.06
C LYS A 202 -16.76 -10.91 22.95
N VAL A 203 -16.25 -10.08 22.05
CA VAL A 203 -16.79 -8.76 21.72
C VAL A 203 -17.47 -8.81 20.35
N THR A 204 -18.58 -8.10 20.19
CA THR A 204 -19.35 -8.06 18.94
C THR A 204 -19.62 -6.60 18.55
N ALA A 205 -19.32 -6.26 17.30
CA ALA A 205 -19.78 -5.03 16.66
C ALA A 205 -20.73 -5.37 15.51
N ILE A 206 -21.75 -4.52 15.33
CA ILE A 206 -22.56 -4.53 14.11
C ILE A 206 -22.21 -3.37 13.22
N VAL A 207 -22.29 -3.59 11.92
CA VAL A 207 -22.02 -2.58 10.90
C VAL A 207 -23.25 -2.38 10.04
N ASP A 208 -23.69 -1.13 9.94
CA ASP A 208 -24.74 -0.66 9.02
C ASP A 208 -24.04 -0.02 7.81
N ALA A 209 -24.13 -0.64 6.65
CA ALA A 209 -23.41 -0.25 5.43
C ALA A 209 -24.31 0.62 4.55
N LYS A 210 -23.80 1.78 4.12
CA LYS A 210 -24.54 2.75 3.31
C LYS A 210 -23.82 3.07 2.01
N SER A 211 -24.15 2.33 0.95
CA SER A 211 -23.68 2.61 -0.41
C SER A 211 -24.56 3.68 -1.06
N LYS A 212 -23.95 4.73 -1.61
CA LYS A 212 -24.66 5.84 -2.26
C LYS A 212 -23.85 6.43 -3.42
N SER A 213 -24.48 6.57 -4.57
CA SER A 213 -23.87 7.20 -5.76
C SER A 213 -23.49 8.67 -5.55
N SER A 214 -24.13 9.36 -4.60
CA SER A 214 -23.73 10.72 -4.21
C SER A 214 -22.44 10.77 -3.36
N GLY A 215 -21.97 9.63 -2.87
CA GLY A 215 -20.83 9.53 -1.96
C GLY A 215 -21.09 10.12 -0.56
N GLN A 216 -22.34 10.51 -0.24
CA GLN A 216 -22.65 11.18 1.01
C GLN A 216 -23.84 10.53 1.72
N VAL A 217 -23.60 10.05 2.93
CA VAL A 217 -24.62 9.52 3.83
C VAL A 217 -25.09 10.62 4.77
N SER A 218 -26.41 10.82 4.86
CA SER A 218 -27.05 11.78 5.75
C SER A 218 -27.81 11.04 6.86
N HIS A 219 -28.27 11.78 7.86
CA HIS A 219 -29.11 11.21 8.94
C HIS A 219 -30.38 10.51 8.43
N ASN A 220 -30.97 11.01 7.33
CA ASN A 220 -32.16 10.40 6.74
C ASN A 220 -31.95 9.02 6.14
N ASP A 221 -30.69 8.66 5.89
CA ASP A 221 -30.29 7.34 5.35
C ASP A 221 -30.09 6.29 6.44
N VAL A 222 -30.17 6.70 7.71
CA VAL A 222 -29.92 5.86 8.88
C VAL A 222 -31.19 5.75 9.71
N SER A 223 -31.57 4.52 10.07
CA SER A 223 -32.76 4.28 10.90
C SER A 223 -32.32 3.92 12.32
N ASP A 224 -32.53 4.86 13.24
CA ASP A 224 -32.35 4.70 14.69
C ASP A 224 -32.91 3.39 15.22
N VAL A 225 -34.21 3.20 14.95
CA VAL A 225 -34.98 2.07 15.48
C VAL A 225 -34.46 0.75 14.96
N ALA A 226 -34.02 0.71 13.69
CA ALA A 226 -33.46 -0.49 13.10
C ALA A 226 -32.09 -0.81 13.71
N ILE A 227 -31.22 0.18 13.89
CA ILE A 227 -29.90 -0.01 14.50
C ILE A 227 -30.03 -0.52 15.95
N ASP A 228 -30.89 0.10 16.77
CA ASP A 228 -31.11 -0.33 18.14
C ASP A 228 -31.62 -1.80 18.20
N ALA A 229 -32.60 -2.15 17.36
CA ALA A 229 -33.11 -3.52 17.26
C ALA A 229 -32.01 -4.53 16.79
N HIS A 230 -31.18 -4.12 15.84
CA HIS A 230 -30.06 -4.97 15.37
C HIS A 230 -28.98 -5.15 16.45
N LYS A 231 -28.69 -4.09 17.22
CA LYS A 231 -27.76 -4.12 18.34
C LYS A 231 -28.21 -5.11 19.41
N GLU A 232 -29.49 -5.02 19.82
CA GLU A 232 -30.09 -5.93 20.79
C GLU A 232 -30.11 -7.38 20.29
N LYS A 233 -30.54 -7.60 19.05
CA LYS A 233 -30.64 -8.94 18.43
C LYS A 233 -29.29 -9.66 18.38
N ASN A 234 -28.19 -8.93 18.16
CA ASN A 234 -26.85 -9.50 18.06
C ASN A 234 -26.08 -9.44 19.39
N ASN A 235 -26.64 -8.92 20.47
CA ASN A 235 -25.96 -8.60 21.73
C ASN A 235 -24.66 -7.84 21.46
N ALA A 236 -24.73 -6.82 20.56
CA ALA A 236 -23.55 -6.12 20.11
C ALA A 236 -23.07 -5.07 21.13
N ASP A 237 -21.79 -5.07 21.41
CA ASP A 237 -21.15 -4.09 22.29
C ASP A 237 -21.01 -2.74 21.56
N TYR A 238 -20.75 -2.77 20.24
CA TYR A 238 -20.51 -1.59 19.42
C TYR A 238 -21.35 -1.55 18.14
N VAL A 239 -21.54 -0.34 17.62
CA VAL A 239 -22.18 -0.06 16.33
C VAL A 239 -21.25 0.79 15.48
N ALA A 240 -21.14 0.47 14.21
CA ALA A 240 -20.49 1.31 13.20
C ALA A 240 -21.43 1.53 12.01
N ILE A 241 -21.40 2.73 11.47
CA ILE A 241 -22.04 3.08 10.20
C ILE A 241 -20.90 3.32 9.20
N VAL A 242 -20.90 2.58 8.09
CA VAL A 242 -19.84 2.65 7.07
C VAL A 242 -20.42 3.17 5.77
N GLY A 243 -19.74 4.16 5.15
CA GLY A 243 -20.16 4.76 3.88
C GLY A 243 -19.04 5.51 3.21
N ALA A 244 -19.21 5.99 1.96
CA ALA A 244 -18.17 6.74 1.27
C ALA A 244 -17.87 8.11 1.91
N GLY A 245 -18.84 8.71 2.59
CA GLY A 245 -18.69 9.97 3.32
C GLY A 245 -19.95 10.30 4.10
N PHE A 246 -19.87 11.26 5.00
CA PHE A 246 -20.97 11.67 5.86
C PHE A 246 -21.23 13.17 5.76
N SER A 247 -22.48 13.56 5.48
CA SER A 247 -22.89 14.96 5.30
C SER A 247 -23.80 15.47 6.41
N GLY A 248 -23.49 16.70 6.86
CA GLY A 248 -24.27 17.43 7.85
C GLY A 248 -23.95 17.06 9.30
N ASP A 249 -24.20 18.02 10.19
CA ASP A 249 -23.95 17.86 11.63
C ASP A 249 -24.97 16.95 12.33
N THR A 250 -26.14 16.76 11.72
CA THR A 250 -27.19 15.92 12.30
C THR A 250 -26.75 14.47 12.46
N ILE A 251 -26.13 13.89 11.43
CA ILE A 251 -25.63 12.49 11.51
C ILE A 251 -24.45 12.36 12.49
N LYS A 252 -23.54 13.35 12.54
CA LYS A 252 -22.42 13.37 13.47
C LYS A 252 -22.91 13.48 14.94
N ASN A 253 -23.86 14.37 15.19
CA ASN A 253 -24.47 14.53 16.52
C ASN A 253 -25.28 13.31 16.94
N PHE A 254 -25.97 12.67 15.99
CA PHE A 254 -26.65 11.40 16.20
C PHE A 254 -25.69 10.32 16.64
N ALA A 255 -24.67 10.03 15.83
CA ALA A 255 -23.66 9.01 16.10
C ALA A 255 -22.95 9.26 17.45
N SER A 256 -22.58 10.50 17.74
CA SER A 256 -21.95 10.87 19.01
C SER A 256 -22.84 10.57 20.21
N ARG A 257 -24.15 10.89 20.14
CA ARG A 257 -25.09 10.59 21.23
C ARG A 257 -25.32 9.11 21.47
N LYS A 258 -25.38 8.34 20.39
CA LYS A 258 -25.57 6.88 20.41
C LYS A 258 -24.26 6.13 20.71
N LYS A 259 -23.13 6.80 20.63
CA LYS A 259 -21.78 6.22 20.66
C LYS A 259 -21.53 5.27 19.47
N ASP A 260 -22.14 5.55 18.32
CA ASP A 260 -21.95 4.82 17.09
C ASP A 260 -20.71 5.37 16.35
N ALA A 261 -19.90 4.51 15.79
CA ALA A 261 -18.74 4.93 14.99
C ALA A 261 -19.18 5.26 13.56
N LEU A 262 -18.73 6.40 13.03
CA LEU A 262 -18.85 6.75 11.61
C LEU A 262 -17.52 6.48 10.93
N ILE A 263 -17.46 5.55 9.99
CA ILE A 263 -16.23 5.13 9.31
C ILE A 263 -16.44 5.27 7.80
N THR A 264 -15.56 6.02 7.11
CA THR A 264 -15.60 6.03 5.65
C THR A 264 -14.89 4.80 5.08
N ASP A 265 -15.27 4.42 3.84
CA ASP A 265 -14.56 3.35 3.10
C ASP A 265 -13.06 3.61 3.04
N GLN A 266 -12.66 4.85 2.79
CA GLN A 266 -11.25 5.24 2.75
C GLN A 266 -10.56 5.10 4.11
N GLU A 267 -11.21 5.51 5.21
CA GLU A 267 -10.66 5.30 6.55
C GLU A 267 -10.51 3.82 6.88
N LEU A 268 -11.46 2.98 6.46
CA LEU A 268 -11.39 1.53 6.67
C LEU A 268 -10.21 0.90 5.89
N ILE A 269 -9.98 1.36 4.65
CA ILE A 269 -8.82 0.95 3.82
C ILE A 269 -7.50 1.38 4.48
N ASP A 270 -7.43 2.64 4.91
CA ASP A 270 -6.21 3.19 5.51
C ASP A 270 -5.86 2.46 6.81
N ILE A 271 -6.87 2.12 7.62
CA ILE A 271 -6.70 1.32 8.84
C ILE A 271 -6.22 -0.09 8.49
N ALA A 272 -6.81 -0.74 7.48
CA ALA A 272 -6.43 -2.09 7.08
C ALA A 272 -4.97 -2.15 6.60
N LYS A 273 -4.54 -1.19 5.78
CA LYS A 273 -3.15 -1.07 5.33
C LYS A 273 -2.19 -0.81 6.49
N LYS A 274 -2.56 0.08 7.40
CA LYS A 274 -1.72 0.40 8.57
C LYS A 274 -1.68 -0.73 9.59
N ALA A 275 -2.76 -1.50 9.73
CA ALA A 275 -2.78 -2.67 10.58
C ALA A 275 -1.76 -3.73 10.13
N GLU A 276 -1.66 -3.97 8.82
CA GLU A 276 -0.65 -4.86 8.25
C GLU A 276 0.77 -4.28 8.36
N GLU A 277 0.97 -3.03 7.90
CA GLU A 277 2.28 -2.37 7.90
C GLU A 277 2.91 -2.27 9.30
N LEU A 278 2.10 -1.97 10.32
CA LEU A 278 2.54 -1.72 11.70
C LEU A 278 2.31 -2.89 12.65
N GLY A 279 1.74 -4.00 12.16
CA GLY A 279 1.44 -5.18 12.95
C GLY A 279 0.45 -4.92 14.09
N LEU A 280 -0.62 -4.14 13.82
CA LEU A 280 -1.65 -3.87 14.84
C LEU A 280 -2.41 -5.14 15.19
N ASN A 281 -2.64 -5.38 16.47
CA ASN A 281 -3.49 -6.46 16.92
C ASN A 281 -4.98 -6.08 16.86
N LEU A 282 -5.88 -7.07 16.99
CA LEU A 282 -7.32 -6.85 16.88
C LEU A 282 -7.87 -5.86 17.91
N GLN A 283 -7.31 -5.83 19.10
CA GLN A 283 -7.74 -4.92 20.16
C GLN A 283 -7.36 -3.46 19.85
N GLU A 284 -6.17 -3.27 19.28
CA GLU A 284 -5.72 -1.96 18.80
C GLU A 284 -6.58 -1.44 17.65
N ILE A 285 -6.92 -2.31 16.68
CA ILE A 285 -7.80 -1.95 15.56
C ILE A 285 -9.22 -1.67 16.06
N ALA A 286 -9.72 -2.46 17.00
CA ALA A 286 -11.07 -2.32 17.55
C ALA A 286 -11.35 -0.98 18.27
N ILE A 287 -10.30 -0.21 18.56
CA ILE A 287 -10.45 1.17 19.07
C ILE A 287 -11.33 2.01 18.14
N ILE A 288 -11.36 1.72 16.82
CA ILE A 288 -12.21 2.44 15.86
C ILE A 288 -13.69 2.42 16.19
N PHE A 289 -14.15 1.36 16.89
CA PHE A 289 -15.54 1.24 17.30
C PHE A 289 -15.89 2.04 18.56
N GLN A 290 -14.91 2.57 19.28
CA GLN A 290 -15.08 3.28 20.56
C GLN A 290 -15.38 4.77 20.34
N SER A 291 -16.56 5.07 19.79
CA SER A 291 -17.03 6.44 19.57
C SER A 291 -17.28 7.15 20.92
N PRO A 292 -17.07 8.50 21.02
CA PRO A 292 -16.70 9.43 19.92
C PRO A 292 -15.19 9.51 19.64
N ASP A 293 -14.32 9.05 20.55
CA ASP A 293 -12.87 9.34 20.50
C ASP A 293 -12.04 8.25 19.80
N GLY A 294 -12.67 7.15 19.39
CA GLY A 294 -11.98 5.97 18.85
C GLY A 294 -11.09 6.28 17.65
N LYS A 295 -11.57 7.11 16.71
CA LYS A 295 -10.77 7.52 15.55
C LYS A 295 -9.50 8.27 15.94
N SER A 296 -9.61 9.27 16.81
CA SER A 296 -8.46 10.07 17.25
C SER A 296 -7.46 9.21 18.00
N ARG A 297 -7.94 8.35 18.89
CA ARG A 297 -7.10 7.43 19.66
C ARG A 297 -6.38 6.40 18.78
N LEU A 298 -7.07 5.85 17.79
CA LEU A 298 -6.45 4.93 16.82
C LEU A 298 -5.39 5.66 15.98
N GLN A 299 -5.66 6.90 15.56
CA GLN A 299 -4.70 7.71 14.80
C GLN A 299 -3.46 8.03 15.63
N GLU A 300 -3.62 8.35 16.92
CA GLU A 300 -2.49 8.56 17.84
C GLU A 300 -1.66 7.28 18.01
N LEU A 301 -2.32 6.11 18.15
CA LEU A 301 -1.65 4.82 18.23
C LEU A 301 -0.86 4.52 16.95
N ILE A 302 -1.48 4.69 15.78
CA ILE A 302 -0.82 4.51 14.47
C ILE A 302 0.40 5.42 14.37
N SER A 303 0.28 6.70 14.75
CA SER A 303 1.39 7.65 14.71
C SER A 303 2.53 7.24 15.64
N THR A 304 2.21 6.71 16.82
CA THR A 304 3.20 6.20 17.78
C THR A 304 3.92 4.98 17.25
N LYS A 305 3.20 4.00 16.70
CA LYS A 305 3.77 2.79 16.09
C LYS A 305 4.65 3.13 14.87
N GLN A 306 4.21 4.06 14.03
CA GLN A 306 4.99 4.52 12.88
C GLN A 306 6.29 5.20 13.31
N ARG A 307 6.23 6.02 14.38
CA ARG A 307 7.44 6.62 14.96
C ARG A 307 8.41 5.57 15.49
N GLU A 308 7.90 4.55 16.17
CA GLU A 308 8.71 3.43 16.70
C GLU A 308 9.38 2.66 15.56
N GLN A 309 8.64 2.33 14.49
CA GLN A 309 9.17 1.66 13.30
C GLN A 309 10.30 2.48 12.64
N ASN A 310 10.06 3.77 12.41
CA ASN A 310 11.05 4.68 11.83
C ASN A 310 12.30 4.78 12.71
N LEU A 311 12.13 4.76 14.03
CA LEU A 311 13.24 4.82 14.97
C LEU A 311 14.06 3.52 14.98
N ILE A 312 13.43 2.35 14.87
CA ILE A 312 14.13 1.07 14.69
C ILE A 312 14.99 1.11 13.43
N GLU A 313 14.44 1.57 12.32
CA GLU A 313 15.17 1.70 11.06
C GLU A 313 16.37 2.64 11.21
N LEU A 314 16.16 3.82 11.78
CA LEU A 314 17.20 4.83 11.99
C LEU A 314 18.33 4.31 12.89
N ILE A 315 17.99 3.63 13.99
CA ILE A 315 18.97 3.05 14.93
C ILE A 315 19.79 1.95 14.24
N VAL A 316 19.15 1.03 13.54
CA VAL A 316 19.85 -0.05 12.82
C VAL A 316 20.77 0.52 11.74
N ALA A 317 20.31 1.51 10.97
CA ALA A 317 21.12 2.19 9.97
C ALA A 317 22.34 2.90 10.60
N THR A 318 22.13 3.56 11.73
CA THR A 318 23.23 4.25 12.44
C THR A 318 24.23 3.26 13.00
N PHE A 319 23.81 2.16 13.64
CA PHE A 319 24.74 1.10 14.06
C PHE A 319 25.58 0.59 12.89
N ARG A 320 24.94 0.29 11.75
CA ARG A 320 25.63 -0.23 10.56
C ARG A 320 26.68 0.74 10.02
N LYS A 321 26.41 2.05 10.11
CA LYS A 321 27.33 3.08 9.63
C LYS A 321 28.50 3.28 10.59
N GLU A 322 28.23 3.33 11.89
CA GLU A 322 29.20 3.72 12.90
C GLU A 322 30.05 2.55 13.45
N GLN A 323 29.59 1.30 13.28
CA GLN A 323 30.33 0.11 13.80
C GLN A 323 31.70 -0.12 13.14
N GLU A 324 31.99 0.52 12.02
CA GLU A 324 33.34 0.48 11.43
C GLU A 324 34.35 1.33 12.23
N MET A 325 33.85 2.33 12.97
CA MET A 325 34.67 3.25 13.75
C MET A 325 34.54 3.04 15.26
N LEU A 326 33.40 2.52 15.71
CA LEU A 326 33.07 2.31 17.12
C LEU A 326 32.81 0.82 17.38
N GLU A 327 33.61 0.22 18.27
CA GLU A 327 33.44 -1.20 18.65
C GLU A 327 32.09 -1.49 19.29
N SER A 328 31.54 -0.52 20.00
CA SER A 328 30.22 -0.63 20.66
C SER A 328 29.61 0.76 20.87
N ILE A 329 28.28 0.83 20.93
CA ILE A 329 27.51 2.06 21.03
C ILE A 329 26.53 1.93 22.21
N SER A 330 26.51 2.93 23.09
CA SER A 330 25.50 3.05 24.14
C SER A 330 24.27 3.85 23.68
N ALA A 331 23.17 3.75 24.42
CA ALA A 331 21.99 4.57 24.13
C ALA A 331 22.29 6.08 24.22
N ARG A 332 23.21 6.46 25.09
CA ARG A 332 23.67 7.85 25.19
C ARG A 332 24.48 8.29 23.99
N ASP A 333 25.37 7.43 23.46
CA ASP A 333 26.11 7.71 22.23
C ASP A 333 25.15 7.83 21.04
N MET A 334 24.19 6.90 20.92
CA MET A 334 23.15 6.93 19.90
C MET A 334 22.33 8.23 19.98
N PHE A 335 21.93 8.66 21.18
CA PHE A 335 21.24 9.94 21.36
C PHE A 335 22.07 11.12 20.86
N LEU A 336 23.39 11.14 21.14
CA LEU A 336 24.28 12.21 20.66
C LEU A 336 24.43 12.21 19.15
N LEU A 337 24.47 11.03 18.51
CA LEU A 337 24.53 10.88 17.05
C LEU A 337 23.23 11.37 16.37
N LEU A 338 22.07 11.10 16.98
CA LEU A 338 20.77 11.38 16.38
C LEU A 338 20.16 12.73 16.80
N ARG A 339 20.73 13.46 17.75
CA ARG A 339 20.16 14.71 18.29
C ARG A 339 19.98 15.84 17.30
N MET A 340 20.65 15.78 16.14
CA MET A 340 20.59 16.82 15.10
C MET A 340 19.76 16.38 13.88
N THR A 341 19.12 15.21 13.97
CA THR A 341 18.21 14.74 12.90
C THR A 341 16.83 15.36 13.06
N ASP A 342 16.11 15.50 11.96
CA ASP A 342 14.69 15.84 12.00
C ASP A 342 13.95 14.78 12.82
N ASN A 343 13.08 15.21 13.74
CA ASN A 343 12.40 14.32 14.71
C ASN A 343 13.35 13.54 15.64
N SER A 344 14.41 14.19 16.14
CA SER A 344 15.37 13.57 17.05
C SER A 344 14.67 12.77 18.18
N PRO A 345 15.10 11.51 18.42
CA PRO A 345 14.48 10.68 19.45
C PRO A 345 14.90 11.12 20.87
N SER A 346 14.05 10.87 21.84
CA SER A 346 14.42 10.98 23.25
C SER A 346 15.31 9.80 23.67
N LEU A 347 16.04 9.96 24.76
CA LEU A 347 16.86 8.89 25.32
C LEU A 347 16.02 7.67 25.73
N GLU A 348 14.79 7.89 26.21
CA GLU A 348 13.87 6.84 26.61
C GLU A 348 13.40 6.01 25.40
N GLU A 349 13.04 6.67 24.29
CA GLU A 349 12.68 5.98 23.03
C GLU A 349 13.85 5.11 22.53
N ILE A 350 15.08 5.61 22.58
CA ILE A 350 16.27 4.83 22.19
C ILE A 350 16.46 3.62 23.11
N LEU A 351 16.32 3.80 24.43
CA LEU A 351 16.42 2.69 25.39
C LEU A 351 15.37 1.61 25.14
N ASN A 352 14.15 1.99 24.81
CA ASN A 352 13.08 1.05 24.48
C ASN A 352 13.42 0.23 23.23
N VAL A 353 13.92 0.89 22.17
CA VAL A 353 14.35 0.19 20.93
C VAL A 353 15.56 -0.70 21.19
N PHE A 354 16.54 -0.25 21.97
CA PHE A 354 17.70 -1.09 22.34
C PHE A 354 17.26 -2.33 23.12
N SER A 355 16.32 -2.16 24.07
CA SER A 355 15.74 -3.27 24.81
C SER A 355 15.05 -4.27 23.89
N LEU A 356 14.22 -3.80 22.94
CA LEU A 356 13.54 -4.64 21.95
C LEU A 356 14.54 -5.40 21.08
N LEU A 357 15.52 -4.70 20.49
CA LEU A 357 16.48 -5.29 19.56
C LEU A 357 17.47 -6.25 20.22
N SER A 358 17.59 -6.22 21.57
CA SER A 358 18.46 -7.11 22.36
C SER A 358 17.72 -8.27 23.02
N THR A 359 16.40 -8.44 22.79
CA THR A 359 15.69 -9.64 23.26
C THR A 359 16.18 -10.89 22.56
N ASP A 360 16.08 -12.06 23.20
CA ASP A 360 16.51 -13.33 22.63
C ASP A 360 15.74 -13.69 21.34
N GLU A 361 14.50 -13.23 21.21
CA GLU A 361 13.65 -13.45 20.04
C GLU A 361 14.11 -12.63 18.84
N ILE A 362 14.51 -11.37 19.05
CA ILE A 362 14.95 -10.46 17.98
C ILE A 362 16.45 -10.60 17.74
N ASP A 363 17.27 -10.50 18.78
CA ASP A 363 18.72 -10.77 18.77
C ASP A 363 19.49 -10.03 17.66
N VAL A 364 19.19 -8.74 17.50
CA VAL A 364 19.91 -7.83 16.59
C VAL A 364 21.07 -7.14 17.30
N LEU A 365 20.87 -6.78 18.57
CA LEU A 365 21.90 -6.15 19.42
C LEU A 365 22.37 -7.12 20.49
N GLU A 366 23.68 -7.21 20.67
CA GLU A 366 24.33 -7.92 21.77
C GLU A 366 24.87 -6.92 22.78
N MET A 367 24.56 -7.14 24.06
CA MET A 367 25.10 -6.33 25.17
C MET A 367 26.56 -6.71 25.41
N ASN A 368 27.47 -5.76 25.21
CA ASN A 368 28.91 -5.97 25.43
C ASN A 368 29.29 -5.74 26.88
N LYS A 369 28.86 -4.60 27.44
CA LYS A 369 29.23 -4.19 28.81
C LYS A 369 28.02 -3.54 29.47
N GLN A 370 27.56 -4.17 30.53
CA GLN A 370 26.55 -3.59 31.42
C GLN A 370 27.12 -2.48 32.29
N ALA A 371 26.45 -1.33 32.30
CA ALA A 371 26.77 -0.21 33.17
C ALA A 371 25.72 -0.05 34.27
N SER A 372 26.06 0.64 35.36
CA SER A 372 25.12 0.95 36.44
C SER A 372 23.96 1.82 35.98
N ALA A 373 24.21 2.75 35.08
CA ALA A 373 23.20 3.53 34.40
C ALA A 373 22.88 2.87 33.04
N LYS A 374 21.59 2.53 32.78
CA LYS A 374 21.17 1.80 31.61
C LYS A 374 21.59 2.47 30.30
N GLU A 375 21.55 3.78 30.24
CA GLU A 375 21.93 4.59 29.10
C GLU A 375 23.41 4.49 28.70
N ASN A 376 24.26 4.04 29.60
CA ASN A 376 25.70 3.85 29.37
C ASN A 376 26.07 2.38 29.10
N THR A 377 25.11 1.45 29.11
CA THR A 377 25.30 0.06 28.69
C THR A 377 25.61 0.07 27.22
N THR A 378 26.65 -0.67 26.78
CA THR A 378 27.11 -0.67 25.41
C THR A 378 26.68 -1.93 24.68
N TYR A 379 26.36 -1.78 23.40
CA TYR A 379 25.84 -2.83 22.52
C TYR A 379 26.63 -2.87 21.20
N THR A 380 26.69 -4.06 20.62
CA THR A 380 27.22 -4.30 19.27
C THR A 380 26.11 -4.88 18.42
N MET A 381 26.03 -4.47 17.16
CA MET A 381 25.06 -5.03 16.23
C MET A 381 25.56 -6.37 15.66
N LYS A 382 24.75 -7.40 15.79
CA LYS A 382 24.97 -8.72 15.20
C LYS A 382 24.63 -8.76 13.71
N ASN A 383 24.62 -9.94 13.13
CA ASN A 383 24.18 -10.14 11.75
C ASN A 383 22.65 -9.96 11.62
N ALA A 384 22.20 -8.71 11.46
CA ALA A 384 20.79 -8.37 11.30
C ALA A 384 20.09 -9.14 10.15
N LYS A 385 20.84 -9.53 9.10
CA LYS A 385 20.29 -10.33 7.99
C LYS A 385 19.88 -11.74 8.44
N ALA A 386 20.63 -12.35 9.35
CA ALA A 386 20.28 -13.65 9.92
C ALA A 386 18.98 -13.57 10.73
N THR A 387 18.82 -12.50 11.53
CA THR A 387 17.57 -12.22 12.26
C THR A 387 16.38 -12.06 11.32
N VAL A 388 16.50 -11.23 10.27
CA VAL A 388 15.43 -11.07 9.28
C VAL A 388 15.04 -12.40 8.65
N ASN A 389 16.00 -13.26 8.30
CA ASN A 389 15.70 -14.57 7.74
C ASN A 389 14.99 -15.49 8.73
N ARG A 390 15.38 -15.45 10.03
CA ARG A 390 14.74 -16.22 11.11
C ARG A 390 13.29 -15.77 11.32
N LEU A 391 13.05 -14.46 11.42
CA LEU A 391 11.70 -13.91 11.58
C LEU A 391 10.79 -14.25 10.39
N LYS A 392 11.30 -14.15 9.16
CA LYS A 392 10.56 -14.57 7.97
C LYS A 392 10.21 -16.06 7.97
N MET A 393 11.13 -16.92 8.42
CA MET A 393 10.86 -18.35 8.55
C MET A 393 9.74 -18.63 9.55
N ILE A 394 9.74 -17.94 10.70
CA ILE A 394 8.69 -18.06 11.72
C ILE A 394 7.36 -17.58 11.17
N ALA A 395 7.31 -16.39 10.54
CA ALA A 395 6.11 -15.84 9.91
C ALA A 395 5.51 -16.81 8.90
N ASN A 396 6.30 -17.32 7.95
CA ASN A 396 5.86 -18.30 6.95
C ASN A 396 5.34 -19.61 7.58
N ALA A 397 5.91 -20.03 8.73
CA ALA A 397 5.44 -21.23 9.41
C ALA A 397 4.07 -21.03 10.07
N ILE A 398 3.84 -19.83 10.62
CA ILE A 398 2.56 -19.42 11.21
C ILE A 398 1.50 -19.33 10.11
N GLU A 399 1.78 -18.63 9.00
CA GLU A 399 0.87 -18.50 7.84
C GLU A 399 0.42 -19.87 7.33
N LYS A 400 1.36 -20.78 7.07
CA LYS A 400 1.05 -22.17 6.67
C LYS A 400 0.25 -22.94 7.72
N GLY A 401 0.34 -22.58 8.99
CA GLY A 401 -0.46 -23.16 10.09
C GLY A 401 -1.91 -22.67 10.07
N ILE A 402 -2.13 -21.41 9.73
CA ILE A 402 -3.46 -20.79 9.64
C ILE A 402 -4.24 -21.30 8.41
N GLU A 403 -3.55 -21.61 7.30
CA GLU A 403 -4.16 -22.09 6.06
C GLU A 403 -4.57 -23.59 6.10
N LYS A 404 -4.15 -24.35 7.11
CA LYS A 404 -4.50 -25.76 7.32
C LYS A 404 -5.78 -25.92 8.14
#